data_9179cc55b63b0d1e708ebebf60fef8c4
#
_entry.id   9179cc55b63b0d1e708ebebf60fef8c4
#
_cell.length_a   1.000
_cell.length_b   1.000
_cell.length_c   1.000
_cell.angle_alpha   90.00
_cell.angle_beta   90.00
_cell.angle_gamma   90.00
#
_symmetry.space_group_name_H-M   'P 1'
#
loop_
_entity.id
_entity.type
_entity.pdbx_description
1 polymer ?
#
loop_
_entity_poly.entity_id
_entity_poly.type
_entity_poly.pdbx_seq_one_letter_code
_entity_poly.pdbx_strand_id
1 'polypeptide(L)'
;MQRHYYISDDLSELETIEHELQAQGVLTPQFHVLSENDAEVEKYHLHAIEPVLKKDVVRSTELGAVLGLVGAGLVLLVTYLMKWHLSPVGWLPFIFSALVTLGFCTWQGGLIGIQLPNHQFRRFQELLSEGKHVFFVDIEPHQEAILNAIVSKHPNLQPAGTGKATPKWVVKGQEKFSHVMKVMP
;
A
#
# COMPACT_ATOMS: atom_id res chain seq x y z
N MET A 1 10.37 12.07 -0.20
CA MET A 1 9.57 11.82 -1.42
C MET A 1 8.14 12.28 -1.17
N GLN A 2 7.50 12.84 -2.19
CA GLN A 2 6.11 13.26 -2.18
C GLN A 2 5.39 12.54 -3.33
N ARG A 3 4.17 12.08 -3.08
CA ARG A 3 3.33 11.44 -4.09
C ARG A 3 2.45 12.47 -4.76
N HIS A 4 2.48 12.50 -6.08
CA HIS A 4 1.60 13.29 -6.92
C HIS A 4 0.61 12.37 -7.62
N TYR A 5 -0.67 12.74 -7.63
CA TYR A 5 -1.74 11.99 -8.27
C TYR A 5 -2.25 12.75 -9.48
N TYR A 6 -2.48 12.01 -10.56
CA TYR A 6 -3.03 12.52 -11.80
C TYR A 6 -4.14 11.59 -12.27
N ILE A 7 -5.14 12.16 -12.94
CA ILE A 7 -6.25 11.42 -13.55
C ILE A 7 -6.11 11.54 -15.06
N SER A 8 -6.25 10.42 -15.76
CA SER A 8 -6.31 10.34 -17.21
C SER A 8 -7.37 9.33 -17.64
N ASP A 9 -7.99 9.58 -18.80
CA ASP A 9 -8.93 8.66 -19.45
C ASP A 9 -8.22 7.76 -20.47
N ASP A 10 -6.91 8.04 -20.77
CA ASP A 10 -6.16 7.36 -21.82
C ASP A 10 -4.88 6.69 -21.26
N LEU A 11 -4.83 5.36 -21.34
CA LEU A 11 -3.68 4.56 -20.93
C LEU A 11 -2.47 4.73 -21.85
N SER A 12 -2.71 5.04 -23.16
CA SER A 12 -1.62 5.24 -24.11
C SER A 12 -0.83 6.52 -23.83
N GLU A 13 -1.53 7.56 -23.36
CA GLU A 13 -0.89 8.78 -22.87
C GLU A 13 -0.06 8.51 -21.61
N LEU A 14 -0.58 7.68 -20.69
CA LEU A 14 0.14 7.30 -19.47
C LEU A 14 1.41 6.48 -19.78
N GLU A 15 1.38 5.60 -20.78
CA GLU A 15 2.55 4.86 -21.26
C GLU A 15 3.63 5.82 -21.76
N THR A 16 3.25 6.82 -22.55
CA THR A 16 4.16 7.85 -23.06
C THR A 16 4.81 8.63 -21.91
N ILE A 17 4.02 9.06 -20.93
CA ILE A 17 4.50 9.79 -19.75
C ILE A 17 5.47 8.93 -18.92
N GLU A 18 5.15 7.65 -18.73
CA GLU A 18 6.02 6.70 -18.03
C GLU A 18 7.38 6.60 -18.71
N HIS A 19 7.41 6.45 -20.04
CA HIS A 19 8.63 6.40 -20.81
C HIS A 19 9.44 7.70 -20.75
N GLU A 20 8.76 8.86 -20.80
CA GLU A 20 9.43 10.16 -20.65
C GLU A 20 10.05 10.32 -19.26
N LEU A 21 9.36 9.91 -18.20
CA LEU A 21 9.86 9.93 -16.81
C LEU A 21 11.06 9.01 -16.64
N GLN A 22 11.02 7.79 -17.21
CA GLN A 22 12.13 6.85 -17.19
C GLN A 22 13.36 7.41 -17.91
N ALA A 23 13.17 8.04 -19.07
CA ALA A 23 14.25 8.66 -19.84
C ALA A 23 14.95 9.79 -19.07
N GLN A 24 14.25 10.43 -18.12
CA GLN A 24 14.79 11.46 -17.23
C GLN A 24 15.32 10.90 -15.89
N GLY A 25 15.42 9.58 -15.77
CA GLY A 25 16.02 8.92 -14.61
C GLY A 25 15.09 8.73 -13.41
N VAL A 26 13.76 8.83 -13.59
CA VAL A 26 12.78 8.41 -12.58
C VAL A 26 12.70 6.89 -12.61
N LEU A 27 12.84 6.24 -11.45
CA LEU A 27 12.87 4.79 -11.35
C LEU A 27 11.47 4.19 -11.48
N THR A 28 11.36 3.05 -12.16
CA THR A 28 10.10 2.30 -12.34
C THR A 28 9.29 2.11 -11.04
N PRO A 29 9.89 1.78 -9.87
CA PRO A 29 9.14 1.64 -8.63
C PRO A 29 8.60 2.96 -8.05
N GLN A 30 8.83 4.10 -8.72
CA GLN A 30 8.33 5.40 -8.27
C GLN A 30 6.98 5.76 -8.89
N PHE A 31 6.56 5.09 -9.96
CA PHE A 31 5.28 5.36 -10.61
C PHE A 31 4.44 4.11 -10.74
N HIS A 32 3.13 4.30 -10.64
CA HIS A 32 2.15 3.23 -10.71
C HIS A 32 0.83 3.75 -11.27
N VAL A 33 0.10 2.86 -11.92
CA VAL A 33 -1.25 3.13 -12.40
C VAL A 33 -2.27 2.35 -11.57
N LEU A 34 -3.27 3.05 -11.06
CA LEU A 34 -4.44 2.48 -10.42
C LEU A 34 -5.60 2.50 -11.41
N SER A 35 -6.11 1.34 -11.75
CA SER A 35 -7.25 1.13 -12.64
C SER A 35 -8.16 0.05 -12.07
N GLU A 36 -9.42 -0.01 -12.49
CA GLU A 36 -10.28 -1.17 -12.26
C GLU A 36 -9.91 -2.35 -13.17
N ASN A 37 -9.43 -2.04 -14.39
CA ASN A 37 -9.05 -3.04 -15.38
C ASN A 37 -7.52 -3.22 -15.46
N ASP A 38 -6.97 -4.06 -14.58
CA ASP A 38 -5.54 -4.34 -14.54
C ASP A 38 -5.03 -5.03 -15.81
N ALA A 39 -5.87 -5.84 -16.47
CA ALA A 39 -5.51 -6.51 -17.70
C ALA A 39 -5.29 -5.52 -18.87
N GLU A 40 -5.97 -4.39 -18.84
CA GLU A 40 -5.79 -3.33 -19.80
C GLU A 40 -4.51 -2.53 -19.53
N VAL A 41 -4.22 -2.22 -18.25
CA VAL A 41 -2.98 -1.58 -17.83
C VAL A 41 -1.76 -2.41 -18.25
N GLU A 42 -1.84 -3.75 -18.12
CA GLU A 42 -0.76 -4.66 -18.51
C GLU A 42 -0.52 -4.69 -20.03
N LYS A 43 -1.58 -4.54 -20.86
CA LYS A 43 -1.45 -4.42 -22.31
C LYS A 43 -0.59 -3.23 -22.76
N TYR A 44 -0.66 -2.13 -22.03
CA TYR A 44 0.13 -0.92 -22.27
C TYR A 44 1.48 -0.97 -21.56
N HIS A 45 1.91 -2.14 -21.06
CA HIS A 45 3.18 -2.31 -20.34
C HIS A 45 3.36 -1.38 -19.14
N LEU A 46 2.26 -0.81 -18.63
CA LEU A 46 2.25 0.08 -17.48
C LEU A 46 2.37 -0.72 -16.16
N HIS A 47 2.96 -0.09 -15.18
CA HIS A 47 3.15 -0.72 -13.86
C HIS A 47 1.88 -0.57 -13.02
N ALA A 48 1.01 -1.59 -13.07
CA ALA A 48 -0.16 -1.68 -12.20
C ALA A 48 0.26 -1.80 -10.73
N ILE A 49 -0.56 -1.27 -9.84
CA ILE A 49 -0.37 -1.47 -8.40
C ILE A 49 -0.62 -2.93 -8.06
N GLU A 50 0.25 -3.52 -7.24
CA GLU A 50 0.01 -4.87 -6.72
C GLU A 50 -1.37 -4.96 -6.03
N PRO A 51 -2.15 -6.01 -6.28
CA PRO A 51 -3.52 -6.16 -5.73
C PRO A 51 -3.59 -6.02 -4.21
N VAL A 52 -2.54 -6.44 -3.49
CA VAL A 52 -2.45 -6.31 -2.03
C VAL A 52 -2.39 -4.85 -1.58
N LEU A 53 -1.71 -3.98 -2.35
CA LEU A 53 -1.58 -2.56 -2.05
C LEU A 53 -2.86 -1.77 -2.37
N LYS A 54 -3.72 -2.31 -3.25
CA LYS A 54 -5.06 -1.74 -3.50
C LYS A 54 -5.99 -1.89 -2.29
N LYS A 55 -5.68 -2.79 -1.37
CA LYS A 55 -6.45 -3.11 -0.17
C LYS A 55 -5.79 -2.57 1.09
N ASP A 56 -6.58 -2.37 2.13
CA ASP A 56 -6.11 -1.78 3.40
C ASP A 56 -5.58 -2.85 4.39
N VAL A 57 -4.90 -3.89 3.85
CA VAL A 57 -4.46 -5.07 4.61
C VAL A 57 -3.51 -4.68 5.72
N VAL A 58 -2.47 -3.91 5.40
CA VAL A 58 -1.40 -3.58 6.36
C VAL A 58 -1.97 -2.81 7.55
N ARG A 59 -2.69 -1.72 7.28
CA ARG A 59 -3.26 -0.88 8.33
C ARG A 59 -4.28 -1.63 9.20
N SER A 60 -5.14 -2.43 8.57
CA SER A 60 -6.14 -3.21 9.29
C SER A 60 -5.50 -4.31 10.15
N THR A 61 -4.40 -4.93 9.68
CA THR A 61 -3.61 -5.89 10.47
C THR A 61 -2.94 -5.21 11.66
N GLU A 62 -2.34 -4.02 11.47
CA GLU A 62 -1.76 -3.24 12.56
C GLU A 62 -2.81 -2.87 13.62
N LEU A 63 -3.99 -2.44 13.18
CA LEU A 63 -5.10 -2.13 14.10
C LEU A 63 -5.55 -3.38 14.86
N GLY A 64 -5.66 -4.52 14.18
CA GLY A 64 -5.96 -5.81 14.78
C GLY A 64 -4.91 -6.22 15.82
N ALA A 65 -3.62 -6.01 15.52
CA ALA A 65 -2.54 -6.30 16.46
C ALA A 65 -2.61 -5.41 17.72
N VAL A 66 -2.90 -4.12 17.57
CA VAL A 66 -3.08 -3.19 18.70
C VAL A 66 -4.26 -3.63 19.56
N LEU A 67 -5.40 -3.94 18.97
CA LEU A 67 -6.57 -4.45 19.68
C LEU A 67 -6.28 -5.79 20.37
N GLY A 68 -5.53 -6.66 19.70
CA GLY A 68 -5.08 -7.93 20.24
C GLY A 68 -4.15 -7.78 21.45
N LEU A 69 -3.24 -6.81 21.40
CA LEU A 69 -2.37 -6.48 22.57
C LEU A 69 -3.18 -6.00 23.76
N VAL A 70 -4.16 -5.16 23.54
CA VAL A 70 -5.08 -4.70 24.60
C VAL A 70 -5.87 -5.87 25.17
N GLY A 71 -6.44 -6.72 24.31
CA GLY A 71 -7.18 -7.92 24.71
C GLY A 71 -6.32 -8.92 25.49
N ALA A 72 -5.11 -9.20 25.01
CA ALA A 72 -4.15 -10.05 25.70
C ALA A 72 -3.76 -9.49 27.08
N GLY A 73 -3.52 -8.19 27.15
CA GLY A 73 -3.27 -7.50 28.43
C GLY A 73 -4.44 -7.60 29.41
N LEU A 74 -5.67 -7.48 28.93
CA LEU A 74 -6.87 -7.64 29.75
C LEU A 74 -7.00 -9.09 30.29
N VAL A 75 -6.74 -10.10 29.46
CA VAL A 75 -6.74 -11.51 29.90
C VAL A 75 -5.76 -11.71 31.05
N LEU A 76 -4.53 -11.21 30.92
CA LEU A 76 -3.52 -11.35 31.99
C LEU A 76 -3.87 -10.53 33.23
N LEU A 77 -4.41 -9.33 33.06
CA LEU A 77 -4.85 -8.47 34.16
C LEU A 77 -5.97 -9.12 34.98
N VAL A 78 -7.02 -9.63 34.30
CA VAL A 78 -8.12 -10.34 34.95
C VAL A 78 -7.62 -11.56 35.70
N THR A 79 -6.72 -12.35 35.07
CA THR A 79 -6.08 -13.50 35.69
C THR A 79 -5.35 -13.12 36.97
N TYR A 80 -4.63 -11.99 36.95
CA TYR A 80 -3.92 -11.49 38.12
C TYR A 80 -4.87 -11.04 39.24
N LEU A 81 -5.88 -10.20 38.92
CA LEU A 81 -6.83 -9.67 39.86
C LEU A 81 -7.69 -10.78 40.53
N MET A 82 -8.10 -11.78 39.75
CA MET A 82 -8.88 -12.92 40.23
C MET A 82 -8.01 -13.97 40.94
N LYS A 83 -6.69 -13.78 40.97
CA LYS A 83 -5.72 -14.70 41.58
C LYS A 83 -5.74 -16.12 40.96
N TRP A 84 -6.24 -16.28 39.75
CA TRP A 84 -6.29 -17.58 39.06
C TRP A 84 -4.92 -18.18 38.81
N HIS A 85 -3.89 -17.35 38.67
CA HIS A 85 -2.51 -17.76 38.53
C HIS A 85 -1.94 -18.49 39.76
N LEU A 86 -2.60 -18.39 40.92
CA LEU A 86 -2.23 -19.12 42.14
C LEU A 86 -2.79 -20.54 42.17
N SER A 87 -3.60 -20.92 41.19
CA SER A 87 -4.11 -22.30 41.03
C SER A 87 -2.99 -23.29 40.66
N PRO A 88 -3.19 -24.59 40.78
CA PRO A 88 -2.18 -25.59 40.40
C PRO A 88 -1.72 -25.53 38.96
N VAL A 89 -2.49 -24.96 38.06
CA VAL A 89 -2.12 -24.78 36.64
C VAL A 89 -1.23 -23.56 36.38
N GLY A 90 -1.10 -22.65 37.35
CA GLY A 90 -0.23 -21.47 37.24
C GLY A 90 -0.62 -20.50 36.13
N TRP A 91 0.37 -19.84 35.57
CA TRP A 91 0.20 -18.81 34.52
C TRP A 91 0.02 -19.40 33.09
N LEU A 92 0.44 -20.63 32.86
CA LEU A 92 0.60 -21.17 31.51
C LEU A 92 -0.67 -21.09 30.62
N PRO A 93 -1.87 -21.54 31.08
CA PRO A 93 -3.06 -21.47 30.25
C PRO A 93 -3.50 -20.03 29.94
N PHE A 94 -3.24 -19.09 30.84
CA PHE A 94 -3.61 -17.69 30.64
C PHE A 94 -2.67 -16.96 29.68
N ILE A 95 -1.37 -17.26 29.74
CA ILE A 95 -0.40 -16.77 28.76
C ILE A 95 -0.76 -17.32 27.37
N PHE A 96 -1.09 -18.60 27.26
CA PHE A 96 -1.54 -19.20 26.01
C PHE A 96 -2.82 -18.51 25.49
N SER A 97 -3.81 -18.28 26.34
CA SER A 97 -5.04 -17.56 25.96
C SER A 97 -4.77 -16.13 25.50
N ALA A 98 -3.83 -15.44 26.14
CA ALA A 98 -3.42 -14.09 25.74
C ALA A 98 -2.75 -14.10 24.33
N LEU A 99 -1.88 -15.09 24.07
CA LEU A 99 -1.26 -15.25 22.75
C LEU A 99 -2.28 -15.60 21.67
N VAL A 100 -3.25 -16.47 21.97
CA VAL A 100 -4.35 -16.79 21.04
C VAL A 100 -5.19 -15.57 20.74
N THR A 101 -5.51 -14.76 21.75
CA THR A 101 -6.26 -13.49 21.59
C THR A 101 -5.52 -12.52 20.69
N LEU A 102 -4.23 -12.32 20.91
CA LEU A 102 -3.39 -11.47 20.08
C LEU A 102 -3.35 -11.95 18.63
N GLY A 103 -3.06 -13.24 18.42
CA GLY A 103 -2.96 -13.84 17.10
C GLY A 103 -4.28 -13.76 16.34
N PHE A 104 -5.39 -14.07 17.00
CA PHE A 104 -6.73 -14.05 16.41
C PHE A 104 -7.13 -12.64 15.99
N CYS A 105 -6.95 -11.63 16.86
CA CYS A 105 -7.28 -10.25 16.52
C CYS A 105 -6.42 -9.72 15.36
N THR A 106 -5.13 -10.05 15.33
CA THR A 106 -4.21 -9.66 14.25
C THR A 106 -4.65 -10.29 12.92
N TRP A 107 -4.93 -11.57 12.92
CA TRP A 107 -5.41 -12.30 11.75
C TRP A 107 -6.76 -11.76 11.25
N GLN A 108 -7.70 -11.53 12.16
CA GLN A 108 -9.01 -10.97 11.84
C GLN A 108 -8.88 -9.56 11.22
N GLY A 109 -7.95 -8.73 11.72
CA GLY A 109 -7.63 -7.44 11.14
C GLY A 109 -7.19 -7.57 9.68
N GLY A 110 -6.32 -8.53 9.38
CA GLY A 110 -5.88 -8.83 8.01
C GLY A 110 -7.02 -9.24 7.08
N LEU A 111 -7.91 -10.13 7.54
CA LEU A 111 -9.09 -10.57 6.77
C LEU A 111 -10.05 -9.41 6.44
N ILE A 112 -10.29 -8.51 7.40
CA ILE A 112 -11.10 -7.31 7.18
C ILE A 112 -10.41 -6.40 6.16
N GLY A 113 -9.08 -6.24 6.29
CA GLY A 113 -8.29 -5.40 5.40
C GLY A 113 -8.33 -5.83 3.92
N ILE A 114 -8.43 -7.13 3.63
CA ILE A 114 -8.57 -7.64 2.26
C ILE A 114 -9.89 -7.17 1.62
N GLN A 115 -10.94 -6.97 2.42
CA GLN A 115 -12.26 -6.56 1.92
C GLN A 115 -12.35 -5.05 1.72
N LEU A 116 -11.51 -4.27 2.41
CA LEU A 116 -11.56 -2.82 2.36
C LEU A 116 -10.61 -2.25 1.30
N PRO A 117 -11.07 -1.28 0.48
CA PRO A 117 -10.17 -0.55 -0.39
C PRO A 117 -9.20 0.29 0.43
N ASN A 118 -7.98 0.42 -0.05
CA ASN A 118 -6.94 1.20 0.62
C ASN A 118 -7.43 2.64 0.86
N HIS A 119 -7.27 3.12 2.09
CA HIS A 119 -7.75 4.44 2.51
C HIS A 119 -7.21 5.60 1.66
N GLN A 120 -6.00 5.46 1.06
CA GLN A 120 -5.42 6.47 0.18
C GLN A 120 -6.14 6.55 -1.17
N PHE A 121 -6.70 5.43 -1.65
CA PHE A 121 -7.34 5.32 -2.96
C PHE A 121 -8.86 5.42 -2.89
N ARG A 122 -9.44 5.40 -1.68
CA ARG A 122 -10.90 5.47 -1.49
C ARG A 122 -11.52 6.71 -2.16
N ARG A 123 -10.82 7.84 -2.18
CA ARG A 123 -11.26 9.08 -2.81
C ARG A 123 -11.36 9.00 -4.34
N PHE A 124 -10.71 8.01 -4.96
CA PHE A 124 -10.70 7.82 -6.41
C PHE A 124 -11.64 6.73 -6.88
N GLN A 125 -12.36 6.03 -5.99
CA GLN A 125 -13.21 4.91 -6.36
C GLN A 125 -14.31 5.29 -7.36
N GLU A 126 -14.90 6.47 -7.18
CA GLU A 126 -15.93 6.98 -8.08
C GLU A 126 -15.38 7.21 -9.49
N LEU A 127 -14.20 7.82 -9.60
CA LEU A 127 -13.50 8.03 -10.87
C LEU A 127 -13.09 6.72 -11.54
N LEU A 128 -12.64 5.74 -10.76
CA LEU A 128 -12.28 4.43 -11.28
C LEU A 128 -13.50 3.69 -11.83
N SER A 129 -14.67 3.78 -11.15
CA SER A 129 -15.92 3.19 -11.63
C SER A 129 -16.46 3.86 -12.90
N GLU A 130 -16.04 5.11 -13.19
CA GLU A 130 -16.30 5.81 -14.46
C GLU A 130 -15.34 5.37 -15.59
N GLY A 131 -14.41 4.44 -15.31
CA GLY A 131 -13.42 3.97 -16.28
C GLY A 131 -12.17 4.85 -16.39
N LYS A 132 -12.00 5.83 -15.49
CA LYS A 132 -10.80 6.67 -15.43
C LYS A 132 -9.66 5.95 -14.71
N HIS A 133 -8.45 6.36 -15.03
CA HIS A 133 -7.22 5.81 -14.44
C HIS A 133 -6.54 6.84 -13.57
N VAL A 134 -5.94 6.39 -12.46
CA VAL A 134 -5.16 7.27 -11.58
C VAL A 134 -3.70 6.90 -11.68
N PHE A 135 -2.93 7.79 -12.27
CA PHE A 135 -1.48 7.71 -12.32
C PHE A 135 -0.88 8.42 -11.10
N PHE A 136 0.06 7.80 -10.41
CA PHE A 136 0.76 8.47 -9.33
C PHE A 136 2.25 8.21 -9.37
N VAL A 137 2.98 9.24 -8.97
CA VAL A 137 4.43 9.29 -9.02
C VAL A 137 4.97 9.71 -7.66
N ASP A 138 5.90 8.94 -7.11
CA ASP A 138 6.61 9.23 -5.87
C ASP A 138 7.92 9.96 -6.20
N ILE A 139 7.92 11.29 -6.08
CA ILE A 139 8.99 12.17 -6.54
C ILE A 139 9.87 12.65 -5.39
N GLU A 140 11.18 12.72 -5.64
CA GLU A 140 12.12 13.43 -4.78
C GLU A 140 12.11 14.94 -5.09
N PRO A 141 12.47 15.81 -4.12
CA PRO A 141 12.44 17.25 -4.34
C PRO A 141 13.24 17.74 -5.56
N HIS A 142 14.32 17.05 -5.90
CA HIS A 142 15.14 17.40 -7.08
C HIS A 142 14.53 16.94 -8.42
N GLN A 143 13.56 16.03 -8.40
CA GLN A 143 12.87 15.50 -9.59
C GLN A 143 11.57 16.27 -9.89
N GLU A 144 11.15 17.19 -9.02
CA GLU A 144 9.88 17.91 -9.15
C GLU A 144 9.84 18.80 -10.40
N ALA A 145 10.97 19.42 -10.75
CA ALA A 145 11.09 20.19 -11.97
C ALA A 145 10.92 19.35 -13.25
N ILE A 146 11.41 18.11 -13.22
CA ILE A 146 11.27 17.13 -14.32
C ILE A 146 9.80 16.73 -14.48
N LEU A 147 9.15 16.37 -13.38
CA LEU A 147 7.73 16.01 -13.39
C LEU A 147 6.88 17.14 -13.96
N ASN A 148 7.06 18.36 -13.46
CA ASN A 148 6.31 19.53 -13.93
C ASN A 148 6.54 19.83 -15.42
N ALA A 149 7.78 19.68 -15.91
CA ALA A 149 8.09 19.86 -17.32
C ALA A 149 7.43 18.81 -18.24
N ILE A 150 7.29 17.55 -17.77
CA ILE A 150 6.61 16.50 -18.52
C ILE A 150 5.10 16.71 -18.47
N VAL A 151 4.52 16.90 -17.29
CA VAL A 151 3.08 17.10 -17.10
C VAL A 151 2.57 18.30 -17.92
N SER A 152 3.36 19.38 -18.05
CA SER A 152 2.97 20.55 -18.84
C SER A 152 2.80 20.28 -20.34
N LYS A 153 3.40 19.19 -20.86
CA LYS A 153 3.25 18.76 -22.27
C LYS A 153 1.98 17.93 -22.49
N HIS A 154 1.39 17.41 -21.41
CA HIS A 154 0.22 16.52 -21.43
C HIS A 154 -1.00 17.19 -20.78
N PRO A 155 -1.73 18.05 -21.51
CA PRO A 155 -2.82 18.85 -20.95
C PRO A 155 -4.04 18.04 -20.51
N ASN A 156 -4.18 16.79 -21.00
CA ASN A 156 -5.27 15.88 -20.62
C ASN A 156 -5.03 15.26 -19.24
N LEU A 157 -3.80 15.30 -18.73
CA LEU A 157 -3.44 14.77 -17.42
C LEU A 157 -3.88 15.74 -16.32
N GLN A 158 -4.94 15.41 -15.60
CA GLN A 158 -5.54 16.25 -14.58
C GLN A 158 -4.86 16.05 -13.22
N PRO A 159 -4.29 17.07 -12.58
CA PRO A 159 -3.72 16.93 -11.25
C PRO A 159 -4.80 16.66 -10.20
N ALA A 160 -4.62 15.61 -9.41
CA ALA A 160 -5.58 15.15 -8.40
C ALA A 160 -5.05 15.24 -6.96
N GLY A 161 -4.06 16.09 -6.75
CA GLY A 161 -3.49 16.37 -5.45
C GLY A 161 -2.25 15.57 -5.09
N THR A 162 -1.84 15.67 -3.83
CA THR A 162 -0.63 15.05 -3.32
C THR A 162 -0.91 14.11 -2.14
N GLY A 163 0.04 13.25 -1.83
CA GLY A 163 -0.07 12.28 -0.73
C GLY A 163 1.28 11.86 -0.16
N LYS A 164 1.24 10.95 0.80
CA LYS A 164 2.46 10.37 1.37
C LYS A 164 3.05 9.36 0.38
N ALA A 165 4.31 9.56 0.03
CA ALA A 165 5.05 8.67 -0.85
C ALA A 165 5.55 7.41 -0.11
N THR A 166 5.88 6.38 -0.88
CA THR A 166 6.58 5.20 -0.39
C THR A 166 7.96 5.59 0.16
N PRO A 167 8.39 5.05 1.31
CA PRO A 167 9.72 5.34 1.84
C PRO A 167 10.85 4.92 0.87
N LYS A 168 11.89 5.73 0.76
CA LYS A 168 13.03 5.48 -0.16
C LYS A 168 13.67 4.10 -0.02
N TRP A 169 13.73 3.56 1.18
CA TRP A 169 14.34 2.25 1.41
C TRP A 169 13.53 1.12 0.80
N VAL A 170 12.20 1.25 0.70
CA VAL A 170 11.31 0.29 0.02
C VAL A 170 11.55 0.32 -1.48
N VAL A 171 11.55 1.51 -2.08
CA VAL A 171 11.80 1.71 -3.52
C VAL A 171 13.15 1.11 -3.93
N LYS A 172 14.23 1.43 -3.20
CA LYS A 172 15.56 0.87 -3.44
C LYS A 172 15.64 -0.64 -3.20
N GLY A 173 14.87 -1.15 -2.22
CA GLY A 173 14.77 -2.58 -1.94
C GLY A 173 14.10 -3.35 -3.08
N GLN A 174 13.01 -2.83 -3.62
CA GLN A 174 12.30 -3.41 -4.76
C GLN A 174 13.14 -3.42 -6.03
N GLU A 175 13.85 -2.32 -6.33
CA GLU A 175 14.76 -2.24 -7.47
C GLU A 175 15.87 -3.31 -7.39
N LYS A 176 16.50 -3.43 -6.21
CA LYS A 176 17.55 -4.42 -5.98
C LYS A 176 17.02 -5.86 -6.08
N PHE A 177 15.81 -6.11 -5.58
CA PHE A 177 15.17 -7.42 -5.64
C PHE A 177 14.76 -7.78 -7.07
N SER A 178 14.17 -6.86 -7.83
CA SER A 178 13.80 -7.08 -9.23
C SER A 178 15.04 -7.34 -10.11
N HIS A 179 16.17 -6.67 -9.83
CA HIS A 179 17.42 -6.91 -10.52
C HIS A 179 17.97 -8.32 -10.24
N VAL A 180 17.92 -8.77 -8.97
CA VAL A 180 18.34 -10.13 -8.59
C VAL A 180 17.47 -11.19 -9.26
N MET A 181 16.14 -11.01 -9.29
CA MET A 181 15.21 -11.95 -9.94
C MET A 181 15.42 -12.04 -11.46
N LYS A 182 15.82 -10.95 -12.12
CA LYS A 182 16.13 -10.94 -13.58
C LYS A 182 17.47 -11.61 -13.91
N VAL A 183 18.38 -11.72 -12.95
CA VAL A 183 19.73 -12.30 -13.14
C VAL A 183 19.78 -13.77 -12.70
N MET A 184 18.78 -14.26 -11.97
CA MET A 184 18.67 -15.68 -11.68
C MET A 184 18.19 -16.45 -12.93
N PRO A 185 18.93 -17.50 -13.36
CA PRO A 185 18.59 -18.35 -14.51
C PRO A 185 17.34 -19.19 -14.26
#